data_b5cfb1354395a5ded3a13a7936a3f465
#
_entry.id   b5cfb1354395a5ded3a13a7936a3f465
#
_cell.length_a   1.000
_cell.length_b   1.000
_cell.length_c   1.000
_cell.angle_alpha   90.00
_cell.angle_beta   90.00
_cell.angle_gamma   90.00
#
_symmetry.space_group_name_H-M   'P 1'
#
loop_
_entity.id
_entity.type
_entity.pdbx_description
1 polymer ?
#
loop_
_entity_poly.entity_id
_entity_poly.type
_entity_poly.pdbx_seq_one_letter_code
_entity_poly.pdbx_strand_id
1 'polypeptide(L)'
;MNKIPKFFSKKKFSFDYSGKSPAFFIKNDNIKIDQQFFKNLIRYSKINKNINCRVCIHKTKKAELHSMIVLINSKNKFNIHKHSKTSEVYQLIQGSIKINLFKKKKKTKSILMKNRGEIFSVLKNQLHVVIPMSNIAIFHETKLNEYKKIKKN
;
A
#
# COMPACT_ATOMS: atom_id res chain seq x y z
N MET A 1 -4.70 5.24 21.29
CA MET A 1 -4.64 3.80 20.92
C MET A 1 -5.60 3.58 19.77
N ASN A 2 -5.15 2.99 18.64
CA ASN A 2 -6.01 2.77 17.48
C ASN A 2 -7.09 1.72 17.78
N LYS A 3 -8.35 2.06 17.44
CA LYS A 3 -9.47 1.12 17.58
C LYS A 3 -9.37 0.04 16.52
N ILE A 4 -9.24 -1.23 16.93
CA ILE A 4 -9.14 -2.37 16.02
C ILE A 4 -10.50 -3.05 15.93
N PRO A 5 -11.16 -3.07 14.74
CA PRO A 5 -12.38 -3.82 14.55
C PRO A 5 -12.15 -5.32 14.75
N LYS A 6 -13.19 -6.05 15.22
CA LYS A 6 -13.13 -7.53 15.41
C LYS A 6 -12.62 -8.30 14.19
N PHE A 7 -12.85 -7.76 12.98
CA PHE A 7 -12.37 -8.36 11.73
C PHE A 7 -10.83 -8.48 11.69
N PHE A 8 -10.10 -7.46 12.16
CA PHE A 8 -8.64 -7.50 12.27
C PHE A 8 -8.21 -8.12 13.61
N SER A 9 -8.60 -9.36 13.86
CA SER A 9 -8.28 -10.04 15.10
C SER A 9 -6.79 -10.35 15.21
N LYS A 10 -6.25 -10.31 16.44
CA LYS A 10 -4.87 -10.72 16.73
C LYS A 10 -4.58 -12.19 16.38
N LYS A 11 -5.62 -13.02 16.23
CA LYS A 11 -5.47 -14.41 15.74
C LYS A 11 -5.08 -14.45 14.27
N LYS A 12 -5.61 -13.53 13.44
CA LYS A 12 -5.40 -13.50 11.98
C LYS A 12 -4.24 -12.58 11.56
N PHE A 13 -3.97 -11.53 12.32
CA PHE A 13 -2.99 -10.50 11.95
C PHE A 13 -2.02 -10.19 13.09
N SER A 14 -0.77 -9.89 12.74
CA SER A 14 0.14 -9.12 13.57
C SER A 14 0.12 -7.66 13.15
N PHE A 15 0.29 -6.75 14.12
CA PHE A 15 0.14 -5.32 13.91
C PHE A 15 1.49 -4.63 14.07
N ASP A 16 1.78 -3.72 13.14
CA ASP A 16 2.95 -2.87 13.20
C ASP A 16 2.55 -1.41 13.05
N TYR A 17 2.82 -0.64 14.07
CA TYR A 17 2.55 0.79 14.15
C TYR A 17 3.82 1.64 14.10
N SER A 18 4.98 1.04 13.88
CA SER A 18 6.27 1.75 13.87
C SER A 18 6.52 2.57 12.60
N GLY A 19 5.76 2.29 11.53
CA GLY A 19 5.89 2.99 10.25
C GLY A 19 5.01 4.24 10.14
N LYS A 20 5.05 4.91 8.99
CA LYS A 20 4.21 6.10 8.67
C LYS A 20 2.71 5.80 8.68
N SER A 21 2.33 4.56 8.49
CA SER A 21 0.95 4.08 8.55
C SER A 21 0.91 2.68 9.14
N PRO A 22 -0.19 2.32 9.85
CA PRO A 22 -0.38 0.98 10.37
C PRO A 22 -0.26 -0.08 9.28
N ALA A 23 0.44 -1.17 9.61
CA ALA A 23 0.56 -2.35 8.77
C ALA A 23 0.03 -3.59 9.50
N PHE A 24 -0.78 -4.38 8.80
CA PHE A 24 -1.36 -5.62 9.30
C PHE A 24 -0.78 -6.78 8.50
N PHE A 25 0.07 -7.58 9.10
CA PHE A 25 0.67 -8.76 8.47
C PHE A 25 -0.20 -9.99 8.72
N ILE A 26 -0.46 -10.80 7.71
CA ILE A 26 -1.15 -12.07 7.88
C ILE A 26 -0.30 -12.99 8.76
N LYS A 27 -0.94 -13.69 9.71
CA LYS A 27 -0.27 -14.71 10.54
C LYS A 27 -0.40 -16.09 9.97
N ASN A 28 -1.61 -16.44 9.56
CA ASN A 28 -1.96 -17.73 9.03
C ASN A 28 -2.12 -17.64 7.52
N ASP A 29 -2.06 -18.79 6.88
CA ASP A 29 -2.13 -18.90 5.43
C ASP A 29 -3.57 -18.71 4.93
N ASN A 30 -3.72 -18.40 3.62
CA ASN A 30 -4.99 -18.40 2.91
C ASN A 30 -6.00 -17.35 3.37
N ILE A 31 -5.65 -16.07 3.22
CA ILE A 31 -6.60 -14.97 3.39
C ILE A 31 -7.31 -14.67 2.06
N LYS A 32 -8.65 -14.66 2.09
CA LYS A 32 -9.46 -14.15 0.98
C LYS A 32 -9.60 -12.63 1.10
N ILE A 33 -9.25 -11.92 0.04
CA ILE A 33 -9.44 -10.48 -0.11
C ILE A 33 -10.65 -10.26 -1.02
N ASP A 34 -11.75 -9.83 -0.46
CA ASP A 34 -13.02 -9.60 -1.15
C ASP A 34 -13.63 -8.23 -0.80
N GLN A 35 -14.82 -7.94 -1.32
CA GLN A 35 -15.51 -6.67 -1.07
C GLN A 35 -15.77 -6.41 0.42
N GLN A 36 -16.05 -7.45 1.20
CA GLN A 36 -16.26 -7.29 2.64
C GLN A 36 -14.94 -6.92 3.34
N PHE A 37 -13.82 -7.46 2.87
CA PHE A 37 -12.49 -7.07 3.36
C PHE A 37 -12.23 -5.57 3.13
N PHE A 38 -12.51 -5.05 1.93
CA PHE A 38 -12.32 -3.62 1.64
C PHE A 38 -13.23 -2.72 2.48
N LYS A 39 -14.50 -3.10 2.67
CA LYS A 39 -15.42 -2.39 3.59
C LYS A 39 -14.85 -2.31 5.01
N ASN A 40 -14.28 -3.39 5.52
CA ASN A 40 -13.67 -3.43 6.85
C ASN A 40 -12.40 -2.55 6.93
N LEU A 41 -11.58 -2.52 5.87
CA LEU A 41 -10.40 -1.67 5.81
C LEU A 41 -10.78 -0.18 5.80
N ILE A 42 -11.80 0.19 5.02
CA ILE A 42 -12.37 1.55 5.01
C ILE A 42 -12.92 1.91 6.40
N ARG A 43 -13.67 1.02 7.03
CA ARG A 43 -14.19 1.23 8.39
C ARG A 43 -13.05 1.46 9.38
N TYR A 44 -11.98 0.65 9.32
CA TYR A 44 -10.80 0.84 10.15
C TYR A 44 -10.19 2.24 9.97
N SER A 45 -9.97 2.67 8.73
CA SER A 45 -9.43 4.01 8.44
C SER A 45 -10.32 5.10 9.05
N LYS A 46 -11.63 5.04 8.81
CA LYS A 46 -12.61 6.05 9.29
C LYS A 46 -12.64 6.18 10.81
N ILE A 47 -12.74 5.08 11.55
CA ILE A 47 -12.82 5.12 13.03
C ILE A 47 -11.49 5.56 13.67
N ASN A 48 -10.40 5.53 12.92
CA ASN A 48 -9.08 5.98 13.31
C ASN A 48 -8.68 7.28 12.61
N LYS A 49 -9.62 8.24 12.49
CA LYS A 49 -9.38 9.61 11.98
C LYS A 49 -8.90 9.65 10.51
N ASN A 50 -9.43 8.75 9.68
CA ASN A 50 -9.10 8.64 8.27
C ASN A 50 -7.61 8.36 7.98
N ILE A 51 -6.96 7.56 8.81
CA ILE A 51 -5.56 7.22 8.60
C ILE A 51 -5.35 6.34 7.37
N ASN A 52 -4.20 6.49 6.73
CA ASN A 52 -3.73 5.50 5.76
C ASN A 52 -3.40 4.20 6.48
N CYS A 53 -3.57 3.05 5.82
CA CYS A 53 -3.20 1.75 6.37
C CYS A 53 -2.93 0.76 5.25
N ARG A 54 -2.27 -0.34 5.60
CA ARG A 54 -2.00 -1.42 4.64
C ARG A 54 -2.16 -2.78 5.28
N VAL A 55 -2.62 -3.74 4.49
CA VAL A 55 -2.63 -5.15 4.86
C VAL A 55 -1.61 -5.86 4.00
N CYS A 56 -0.63 -6.44 4.65
CA CYS A 56 0.46 -7.17 4.04
C CYS A 56 0.04 -8.62 3.86
N ILE A 57 -0.04 -9.07 2.59
CA ILE A 57 -0.34 -10.46 2.21
C ILE A 57 0.94 -11.31 2.29
N HIS A 58 1.78 -11.00 3.25
CA HIS A 58 3.00 -11.71 3.63
C HIS A 58 3.19 -11.62 5.14
N LYS A 59 3.91 -12.60 5.71
CA LYS A 59 3.94 -12.79 7.17
C LYS A 59 4.80 -11.78 7.93
N THR A 60 5.84 -11.26 7.31
CA THR A 60 6.82 -10.39 8.00
C THR A 60 7.41 -9.34 7.07
N LYS A 61 8.01 -8.29 7.65
CA LYS A 61 8.82 -7.29 6.91
C LYS A 61 10.03 -7.91 6.18
N LYS A 62 10.42 -9.14 6.53
CA LYS A 62 11.57 -9.85 5.93
C LYS A 62 11.17 -10.73 4.74
N ALA A 63 9.90 -10.79 4.37
CA ALA A 63 9.45 -11.53 3.19
C ALA A 63 10.18 -11.02 1.93
N GLU A 64 10.45 -11.91 0.98
CA GLU A 64 11.12 -11.54 -0.28
C GLU A 64 10.23 -10.71 -1.17
N LEU A 65 8.97 -11.11 -1.29
CA LEU A 65 7.93 -10.38 -2.00
C LEU A 65 7.05 -9.64 -1.00
N HIS A 66 6.95 -8.35 -1.16
CA HIS A 66 5.97 -7.53 -0.47
C HIS A 66 4.74 -7.37 -1.38
N SER A 67 3.64 -7.94 -0.95
CA SER A 67 2.33 -7.83 -1.58
C SER A 67 1.37 -7.22 -0.57
N MET A 68 0.78 -6.08 -0.88
CA MET A 68 0.05 -5.27 0.09
C MET A 68 -1.23 -4.69 -0.50
N ILE A 69 -2.30 -4.76 0.25
CA ILE A 69 -3.49 -3.95 0.00
C ILE A 69 -3.32 -2.64 0.76
N VAL A 70 -3.21 -1.55 0.04
CA VAL A 70 -2.95 -0.22 0.58
C VAL A 70 -4.20 0.63 0.47
N LEU A 71 -4.60 1.23 1.60
CA LEU A 71 -5.64 2.25 1.64
C LEU A 71 -5.00 3.60 1.93
N ILE A 72 -5.27 4.57 1.06
CA ILE A 72 -4.86 5.97 1.25
C ILE A 72 -6.09 6.88 1.29
N ASN A 73 -6.00 7.92 2.11
CA ASN A 73 -7.06 8.91 2.29
C ASN A 73 -6.55 10.31 1.88
N SER A 74 -7.37 11.08 1.17
CA SER A 74 -7.00 12.41 0.64
C SER A 74 -6.65 13.44 1.71
N LYS A 75 -7.07 13.22 2.96
CA LYS A 75 -6.73 14.08 4.10
C LYS A 75 -5.29 13.96 4.58
N ASN A 76 -4.54 12.98 4.09
CA ASN A 76 -3.17 12.72 4.52
C ASN A 76 -2.16 13.35 3.55
N LYS A 77 -0.94 13.59 4.06
CA LYS A 77 0.19 14.07 3.27
C LYS A 77 0.93 12.90 2.62
N PHE A 78 1.41 13.10 1.40
CA PHE A 78 2.13 12.12 0.60
C PHE A 78 3.49 12.69 0.20
N ASN A 79 4.54 11.91 0.40
CA ASN A 79 5.91 12.33 0.14
C ASN A 79 6.45 11.70 -1.14
N ILE A 80 7.22 12.49 -1.90
CA ILE A 80 8.00 11.98 -3.04
C ILE A 80 9.08 11.05 -2.49
N HIS A 81 9.22 9.87 -3.09
CA HIS A 81 10.22 8.87 -2.73
C HIS A 81 10.65 8.06 -3.95
N LYS A 82 11.62 7.20 -3.76
CA LYS A 82 12.05 6.22 -4.76
C LYS A 82 12.52 4.94 -4.08
N HIS A 83 12.48 3.85 -4.81
CA HIS A 83 13.08 2.56 -4.42
C HIS A 83 14.31 2.30 -5.26
N SER A 84 15.47 2.12 -4.61
CA SER A 84 16.76 2.02 -5.29
C SER A 84 17.03 0.64 -5.88
N LYS A 85 16.39 -0.40 -5.34
CA LYS A 85 16.67 -1.80 -5.67
C LYS A 85 15.54 -2.52 -6.37
N THR A 86 14.32 -2.00 -6.29
CA THR A 86 13.12 -2.67 -6.80
C THR A 86 12.22 -1.72 -7.56
N SER A 87 11.50 -2.26 -8.54
CA SER A 87 10.33 -1.62 -9.15
C SER A 87 9.11 -1.95 -8.31
N GLU A 88 8.05 -1.14 -8.47
CA GLU A 88 6.76 -1.34 -7.82
C GLU A 88 5.67 -1.47 -8.87
N VAL A 89 4.69 -2.32 -8.59
CA VAL A 89 3.49 -2.47 -9.42
C VAL A 89 2.29 -2.07 -8.59
N TYR A 90 1.45 -1.22 -9.15
CA TYR A 90 0.19 -0.75 -8.56
C TYR A 90 -0.97 -1.27 -9.39
N GLN A 91 -1.98 -1.84 -8.75
CA GLN A 91 -3.24 -2.21 -9.37
C GLN A 91 -4.38 -1.54 -8.62
N LEU A 92 -5.15 -0.69 -9.31
CA LEU A 92 -6.28 0.00 -8.70
C LEU A 92 -7.42 -0.97 -8.39
N ILE A 93 -7.92 -0.93 -7.16
CA ILE A 93 -9.04 -1.74 -6.68
C ILE A 93 -10.30 -0.89 -6.52
N GLN A 94 -10.16 0.29 -5.89
CA GLN A 94 -11.30 1.17 -5.62
C GLN A 94 -10.85 2.64 -5.53
N GLY A 95 -11.73 3.54 -5.94
CA GLY A 95 -11.42 4.98 -5.98
C GLY A 95 -10.57 5.34 -7.18
N SER A 96 -9.75 6.37 -7.03
CA SER A 96 -8.82 6.82 -8.07
C SER A 96 -7.53 7.34 -7.45
N ILE A 97 -6.40 7.11 -8.15
CA ILE A 97 -5.08 7.57 -7.75
C ILE A 97 -4.38 8.29 -8.90
N LYS A 98 -3.50 9.20 -8.55
CA LYS A 98 -2.56 9.82 -9.47
C LYS A 98 -1.14 9.48 -9.06
N ILE A 99 -0.35 8.95 -9.97
CA ILE A 99 1.07 8.67 -9.79
C ILE A 99 1.85 9.75 -10.54
N ASN A 100 2.52 10.63 -9.80
CA ASN A 100 3.40 11.63 -10.39
C ASN A 100 4.83 11.12 -10.38
N LEU A 101 5.50 11.20 -11.54
CA LEU A 101 6.90 10.86 -11.73
C LEU A 101 7.74 12.14 -11.80
N PHE A 102 8.98 12.07 -11.27
CA PHE A 102 9.87 13.22 -11.19
C PHE A 102 11.28 12.87 -11.69
N LYS A 103 11.95 13.86 -12.27
CA LYS A 103 13.38 13.83 -12.58
C LYS A 103 14.01 15.10 -11.99
N LYS A 104 15.07 14.95 -11.19
CA LYS A 104 15.72 16.09 -10.50
C LYS A 104 14.71 17.04 -9.85
N LYS A 105 13.74 16.49 -9.08
CA LYS A 105 12.64 17.22 -8.42
C LYS A 105 11.60 17.88 -9.33
N LYS A 106 11.79 17.90 -10.65
CA LYS A 106 10.81 18.41 -11.62
C LYS A 106 9.84 17.27 -11.99
N LYS A 107 8.53 17.56 -11.92
CA LYS A 107 7.51 16.60 -12.37
C LYS A 107 7.60 16.41 -13.87
N THR A 108 7.72 15.18 -14.32
CA THR A 108 7.87 14.82 -15.74
C THR A 108 6.64 14.14 -16.33
N LYS A 109 5.88 13.39 -15.50
CA LYS A 109 4.71 12.66 -15.96
C LYS A 109 3.70 12.52 -14.84
N SER A 110 2.42 12.52 -15.18
CA SER A 110 1.30 12.18 -14.30
C SER A 110 0.48 11.09 -14.92
N ILE A 111 0.22 10.03 -14.17
CA ILE A 111 -0.60 8.90 -14.58
C ILE A 111 -1.84 8.90 -13.68
N LEU A 112 -3.01 9.03 -14.27
CA LEU A 112 -4.30 8.93 -13.58
C LEU A 112 -4.84 7.51 -13.76
N MET A 113 -5.07 6.80 -12.65
CA MET A 113 -5.76 5.52 -12.61
C MET A 113 -7.12 5.73 -11.97
N LYS A 114 -8.20 5.48 -12.71
CA LYS A 114 -9.59 5.72 -12.28
C LYS A 114 -10.52 4.52 -12.48
N ASN A 115 -10.10 3.56 -13.30
CA ASN A 115 -10.89 2.36 -13.54
C ASN A 115 -10.32 1.19 -12.75
N ARG A 116 -11.19 0.44 -12.11
CA ARG A 116 -10.82 -0.76 -11.37
C ARG A 116 -10.06 -1.73 -12.27
N GLY A 117 -8.96 -2.28 -11.77
CA GLY A 117 -8.11 -3.23 -12.49
C GLY A 117 -6.99 -2.58 -13.29
N GLU A 118 -6.98 -1.25 -13.49
CA GLU A 118 -5.83 -0.58 -14.12
C GLU A 118 -4.54 -0.88 -13.35
N ILE A 119 -3.48 -1.16 -14.12
CA ILE A 119 -2.16 -1.51 -13.58
C ILE A 119 -1.14 -0.51 -14.11
N PHE A 120 -0.23 -0.07 -13.23
CA PHE A 120 0.90 0.76 -13.60
C PHE A 120 2.15 0.33 -12.82
N SER A 121 3.29 0.31 -13.53
CA SER A 121 4.59 -0.02 -12.93
C SER A 121 5.45 1.24 -12.83
N VAL A 122 6.06 1.43 -11.65
CA VAL A 122 7.10 2.43 -11.40
C VAL A 122 8.44 1.71 -11.33
N LEU A 123 9.36 2.08 -12.20
CA LEU A 123 10.68 1.45 -12.27
C LEU A 123 11.55 1.82 -11.06
N LYS A 124 12.51 0.96 -10.74
CA LYS A 124 13.54 1.25 -9.73
C LYS A 124 14.23 2.59 -10.01
N ASN A 125 14.63 3.29 -8.96
CA ASN A 125 15.24 4.62 -9.01
C ASN A 125 14.34 5.76 -9.53
N GLN A 126 13.10 5.48 -9.94
CA GLN A 126 12.17 6.52 -10.36
C GLN A 126 11.59 7.25 -9.14
N LEU A 127 11.88 8.55 -9.01
CA LEU A 127 11.23 9.42 -8.05
C LEU A 127 9.74 9.53 -8.38
N HIS A 128 8.89 9.25 -7.39
CA HIS A 128 7.44 9.27 -7.58
C HIS A 128 6.68 9.58 -6.28
N VAL A 129 5.40 9.87 -6.44
CA VAL A 129 4.42 9.94 -5.35
C VAL A 129 3.09 9.39 -5.85
N VAL A 130 2.41 8.63 -5.02
CA VAL A 130 1.04 8.15 -5.24
C VAL A 130 0.11 8.97 -4.36
N ILE A 131 -0.87 9.63 -4.97
CA ILE A 131 -1.85 10.46 -4.27
C ILE A 131 -3.28 10.04 -4.64
N PRO A 132 -4.21 9.98 -3.68
CA PRO A 132 -5.61 9.71 -3.99
C PRO A 132 -6.25 10.92 -4.70
N MET A 133 -7.06 10.64 -5.70
CA MET A 133 -7.89 11.62 -6.41
C MET A 133 -9.37 11.53 -5.97
N SER A 134 -9.71 10.47 -5.24
CA SER A 134 -10.97 10.30 -4.50
C SER A 134 -10.71 10.46 -3.00
N ASN A 135 -11.78 10.61 -2.19
CA ASN A 135 -11.64 10.71 -0.72
C ASN A 135 -10.85 9.55 -0.13
N ILE A 136 -11.07 8.35 -0.66
CA ILE A 136 -10.34 7.12 -0.29
C ILE A 136 -10.00 6.39 -1.58
N ALA A 137 -8.78 5.89 -1.68
CA ALA A 137 -8.38 4.96 -2.72
C ALA A 137 -7.78 3.69 -2.10
N ILE A 138 -8.07 2.55 -2.74
CA ILE A 138 -7.50 1.24 -2.40
C ILE A 138 -6.82 0.69 -3.63
N PHE A 139 -5.59 0.24 -3.47
CA PHE A 139 -4.83 -0.41 -4.53
C PHE A 139 -4.01 -1.57 -3.98
N HIS A 140 -3.67 -2.50 -4.83
CA HIS A 140 -2.67 -3.53 -4.57
C HIS A 140 -1.30 -3.00 -4.98
N GLU A 141 -0.33 -3.08 -4.08
CA GLU A 141 1.06 -2.74 -4.32
C GLU A 141 1.91 -3.99 -4.17
N THR A 142 2.76 -4.24 -5.15
CA THR A 142 3.68 -5.38 -5.14
C THR A 142 5.09 -4.92 -5.47
N LYS A 143 6.07 -5.36 -4.66
CA LYS A 143 7.50 -5.12 -4.87
C LYS A 143 8.37 -6.17 -4.19
N LEU A 144 9.60 -6.30 -4.63
CA LEU A 144 10.61 -7.09 -3.91
C LEU A 144 11.07 -6.35 -2.65
N ASN A 145 11.53 -7.10 -1.66
CA ASN A 145 12.10 -6.54 -0.44
C ASN A 145 13.48 -5.94 -0.71
N GLU A 146 13.63 -4.64 -0.49
CA GLU A 146 14.89 -3.92 -0.70
C GLU A 146 16.02 -4.32 0.27
N TYR A 147 15.67 -4.88 1.42
CA TYR A 147 16.61 -5.20 2.49
C TYR A 147 17.26 -6.58 2.38
N LYS A 148 16.76 -7.46 1.51
CA LYS A 148 17.43 -8.74 1.25
C LYS A 148 18.61 -8.54 0.31
N LYS A 149 19.81 -8.90 0.77
CA LYS A 149 20.93 -9.16 -0.15
C LYS A 149 20.51 -10.29 -1.07
N ILE A 150 20.39 -10.05 -2.36
CA ILE A 150 20.29 -11.11 -3.37
C ILE A 150 21.57 -11.92 -3.19
N LYS A 151 21.45 -13.15 -2.66
CA LYS A 151 22.57 -14.09 -2.68
C LYS A 151 22.88 -14.30 -4.16
N LYS A 152 24.04 -13.81 -4.60
CA LYS A 152 24.60 -14.23 -5.89
C LYS A 152 25.00 -15.69 -5.70
N ASN A 153 24.32 -16.59 -6.40
CA ASN A 153 24.81 -17.95 -6.61
C ASN A 153 26.02 -17.89 -7.49
#